data_334e00636888c527a5d5587db6d0227b
#
_entry.id   334e00636888c527a5d5587db6d0227b
#
_cell.length_a   1.000
_cell.length_b   1.000
_cell.length_c   1.000
_cell.angle_alpha   90.00
_cell.angle_beta   90.00
_cell.angle_gamma   90.00
#
_symmetry.space_group_name_H-M   'P 1'
#
loop_
_entity.id
_entity.type
_entity.pdbx_description
1 polymer ?
#
loop_
_entity_poly.entity_id
_entity_poly.type
_entity_poly.pdbx_seq_one_letter_code
_entity_poly.pdbx_strand_id
1 'polypeptide(L)'
;MGKSITVQMEQGFGDILMFARFLPALKALGAKQVVVLQEGTLHHLLGQIHSVDVFSNDVSEGAATQTDYWIGSMSLPYYISLSHPLVKAMFPVTRKKIVGSEGYLHALPSNIPPKIGVNWEASKQTLYYIKSIDYRHMAELVGDDAYSLNPNSDGLFHPLPDDGWKKNWVQTASHMKAMKGIVTVDTGTAHLAGALGVKCVVLLPKEEFVCWRWKNARWYDSVCLLRPEEYDQLPDIIRRM
;
A
#
# COMPACT_ATOMS: atom_id res chain seq x y z
N MET A 1 -15.47 18.74 18.94
CA MET A 1 -14.05 18.65 19.29
C MET A 1 -13.92 17.89 20.61
N GLY A 2 -12.78 17.21 20.85
CA GLY A 2 -12.52 16.50 22.10
C GLY A 2 -13.17 15.12 22.24
N LYS A 3 -13.65 14.54 21.15
CA LYS A 3 -14.25 13.20 21.10
C LYS A 3 -13.23 12.13 20.73
N SER A 4 -13.46 10.91 21.19
CA SER A 4 -12.70 9.72 20.80
C SER A 4 -13.34 9.03 19.60
N ILE A 5 -12.51 8.44 18.73
CA ILE A 5 -12.98 7.73 17.55
C ILE A 5 -12.21 6.42 17.34
N THR A 6 -12.95 5.36 17.05
CA THR A 6 -12.40 4.09 16.59
C THR A 6 -12.47 4.01 15.08
N VAL A 7 -11.37 3.66 14.44
CA VAL A 7 -11.28 3.36 13.01
C VAL A 7 -11.05 1.88 12.82
N GLN A 8 -12.00 1.21 12.20
CA GLN A 8 -11.88 -0.17 11.76
C GLN A 8 -11.16 -0.19 10.41
N MET A 9 -9.98 -0.80 10.33
CA MET A 9 -9.33 -1.03 9.05
C MET A 9 -10.04 -2.15 8.29
N GLU A 10 -10.33 -1.93 7.02
CA GLU A 10 -11.22 -2.78 6.23
C GLU A 10 -10.48 -3.41 5.06
N GLN A 11 -11.00 -4.54 4.57
CA GLN A 11 -10.57 -5.24 3.38
C GLN A 11 -9.14 -5.82 3.47
N GLY A 12 -8.48 -5.98 2.33
CA GLY A 12 -7.13 -6.54 2.25
C GLY A 12 -6.01 -5.56 2.59
N PHE A 13 -4.80 -6.07 2.73
CA PHE A 13 -3.62 -5.27 3.11
C PHE A 13 -3.39 -4.04 2.23
N GLY A 14 -3.68 -4.14 0.92
CA GLY A 14 -3.57 -3.01 0.01
C GLY A 14 -4.53 -1.87 0.38
N ASP A 15 -5.77 -2.20 0.75
CA ASP A 15 -6.77 -1.22 1.19
C ASP A 15 -6.37 -0.58 2.51
N ILE A 16 -5.94 -1.39 3.46
CA ILE A 16 -5.45 -0.92 4.76
C ILE A 16 -4.31 0.10 4.56
N LEU A 17 -3.30 -0.28 3.79
CA LEU A 17 -2.18 0.62 3.47
C LEU A 17 -2.68 1.90 2.79
N MET A 18 -3.52 1.78 1.78
CA MET A 18 -4.01 2.91 1.00
C MET A 18 -4.81 3.91 1.85
N PHE A 19 -5.67 3.44 2.74
CA PHE A 19 -6.55 4.30 3.55
C PHE A 19 -5.90 4.79 4.85
N ALA A 20 -4.81 4.19 5.31
CA ALA A 20 -4.06 4.62 6.50
C ALA A 20 -3.57 6.08 6.40
N ARG A 21 -3.34 6.60 5.20
CA ARG A 21 -2.97 8.00 4.93
C ARG A 21 -3.94 9.04 5.48
N PHE A 22 -5.20 8.64 5.68
CA PHE A 22 -6.24 9.54 6.17
C PHE A 22 -6.34 9.61 7.69
N LEU A 23 -5.67 8.71 8.42
CA LEU A 23 -5.69 8.70 9.89
C LEU A 23 -5.22 10.04 10.51
N PRO A 24 -4.17 10.70 10.00
CA PRO A 24 -3.74 11.99 10.53
C PRO A 24 -4.82 13.09 10.47
N ALA A 25 -5.74 13.02 9.51
CA ALA A 25 -6.82 13.97 9.38
C ALA A 25 -7.74 14.00 10.59
N LEU A 26 -7.92 12.88 11.29
CA LEU A 26 -8.77 12.80 12.47
C LEU A 26 -8.26 13.70 13.61
N LYS A 27 -6.96 13.73 13.84
CA LYS A 27 -6.35 14.66 14.81
C LYS A 27 -6.49 16.11 14.35
N ALA A 28 -6.28 16.40 13.08
CA ALA A 28 -6.49 17.74 12.52
C ALA A 28 -7.95 18.21 12.64
N LEU A 29 -8.91 17.28 12.60
CA LEU A 29 -10.33 17.54 12.87
C LEU A 29 -10.66 17.69 14.38
N GLY A 30 -9.70 17.51 15.27
CA GLY A 30 -9.84 17.72 16.72
C GLY A 30 -10.26 16.48 17.49
N ALA A 31 -10.01 15.29 16.97
CA ALA A 31 -10.18 14.06 17.75
C ALA A 31 -9.26 14.06 18.95
N LYS A 32 -9.81 13.84 20.15
CA LYS A 32 -9.05 13.70 21.40
C LYS A 32 -8.23 12.41 21.37
N GLN A 33 -8.84 11.33 20.94
CA GLN A 33 -8.23 10.01 20.86
C GLN A 33 -8.63 9.33 19.53
N VAL A 34 -7.65 8.70 18.90
CA VAL A 34 -7.82 7.85 17.70
C VAL A 34 -7.36 6.45 18.04
N VAL A 35 -8.28 5.51 18.02
CA VAL A 35 -8.05 4.07 18.17
C VAL A 35 -8.16 3.42 16.81
N VAL A 36 -7.20 2.60 16.42
CA VAL A 36 -7.23 1.86 15.16
C VAL A 36 -7.32 0.37 15.46
N LEU A 37 -8.35 -0.26 14.94
CA LEU A 37 -8.52 -1.70 14.98
C LEU A 37 -8.04 -2.31 13.65
N GLN A 38 -7.03 -3.17 13.74
CA GLN A 38 -6.45 -3.81 12.55
C GLN A 38 -6.02 -5.23 12.89
N GLU A 39 -6.71 -6.19 12.34
CA GLU A 39 -6.35 -7.60 12.43
C GLU A 39 -5.13 -7.90 11.55
N GLY A 40 -4.16 -8.66 12.10
CA GLY A 40 -3.02 -9.17 11.35
C GLY A 40 -1.72 -8.40 11.57
N THR A 41 -0.78 -8.56 10.64
CA THR A 41 0.64 -8.24 10.83
C THR A 41 1.05 -6.82 10.45
N LEU A 42 0.13 -5.99 9.95
CA LEU A 42 0.43 -4.60 9.54
C LEU A 42 0.56 -3.63 10.72
N HIS A 43 0.08 -3.97 11.91
CA HIS A 43 0.01 -3.03 13.04
C HIS A 43 1.37 -2.43 13.41
N HIS A 44 2.47 -3.17 13.34
CA HIS A 44 3.82 -2.64 13.60
C HIS A 44 4.24 -1.58 12.58
N LEU A 45 3.90 -1.78 11.30
CA LEU A 45 4.18 -0.81 10.24
C LEU A 45 3.30 0.44 10.39
N LEU A 46 2.02 0.27 10.66
CA LEU A 46 1.08 1.36 10.86
C LEU A 46 1.30 2.11 12.17
N GLY A 47 1.90 1.48 13.18
CA GLY A 47 2.25 2.10 14.46
C GLY A 47 3.19 3.31 14.35
N GLN A 48 3.81 3.52 13.19
CA GLN A 48 4.60 4.70 12.87
C GLN A 48 3.75 5.96 12.62
N ILE A 49 2.43 5.82 12.50
CA ILE A 49 1.53 6.94 12.26
C ILE A 49 1.23 7.61 13.60
N HIS A 50 2.02 8.61 13.95
CA HIS A 50 1.99 9.32 15.24
C HIS A 50 0.63 9.95 15.62
N SER A 51 -0.30 10.06 14.68
CA SER A 51 -1.66 10.56 14.94
C SER A 51 -2.60 9.52 15.53
N VAL A 52 -2.19 8.29 15.68
CA VAL A 52 -2.95 7.20 16.27
C VAL A 52 -2.48 6.98 17.71
N ASP A 53 -3.40 7.02 18.65
CA ASP A 53 -3.07 6.88 20.09
C ASP A 53 -3.00 5.41 20.51
N VAL A 54 -3.83 4.55 19.88
CA VAL A 54 -3.89 3.11 20.18
C VAL A 54 -4.07 2.32 18.90
N PHE A 55 -3.21 1.32 18.71
CA PHE A 55 -3.42 0.24 17.75
C PHE A 55 -3.82 -1.02 18.50
N SER A 56 -4.89 -1.69 18.06
CA SER A 56 -5.36 -2.96 18.64
C SER A 56 -5.59 -4.00 17.55
N ASN A 57 -5.20 -5.23 17.86
CA ASN A 57 -5.58 -6.41 17.08
C ASN A 57 -6.95 -6.99 17.50
N ASP A 58 -7.48 -6.51 18.61
CA ASP A 58 -8.82 -6.89 19.05
C ASP A 58 -9.85 -6.11 18.23
N VAL A 59 -10.42 -6.79 17.27
CA VAL A 59 -11.47 -6.26 16.38
C VAL A 59 -12.88 -6.64 16.88
N SER A 60 -12.99 -7.11 18.14
CA SER A 60 -14.28 -7.41 18.75
C SER A 60 -15.17 -6.17 18.87
N GLU A 61 -16.48 -6.38 18.91
CA GLU A 61 -17.45 -5.30 19.11
C GLU A 61 -17.20 -4.53 20.41
N GLY A 62 -16.67 -5.20 21.45
CA GLY A 62 -16.33 -4.56 22.72
C GLY A 62 -15.22 -3.50 22.60
N ALA A 63 -14.21 -3.73 21.75
CA ALA A 63 -13.16 -2.74 21.51
C ALA A 63 -13.69 -1.51 20.75
N ALA A 64 -14.63 -1.69 19.82
CA ALA A 64 -15.25 -0.62 19.07
C ALA A 64 -16.16 0.27 19.93
N THR A 65 -16.75 -0.25 21.01
CA THR A 65 -17.72 0.48 21.85
C THR A 65 -17.07 1.38 22.91
N GLN A 66 -15.75 1.38 23.08
CA GLN A 66 -15.04 2.16 24.08
C GLN A 66 -14.81 3.64 23.69
N THR A 67 -15.20 4.04 22.48
CA THR A 67 -15.03 5.40 21.97
C THR A 67 -16.37 6.07 21.66
N ASP A 68 -16.37 7.41 21.55
CA ASP A 68 -17.60 8.17 21.23
C ASP A 68 -18.14 7.86 19.83
N TYR A 69 -17.25 7.54 18.89
CA TYR A 69 -17.60 7.28 17.49
C TYR A 69 -16.84 6.08 16.93
N TRP A 70 -17.43 5.46 15.93
CA TRP A 70 -16.82 4.39 15.13
C TRP A 70 -16.97 4.67 13.64
N ILE A 71 -15.94 4.31 12.83
CA ILE A 71 -15.94 4.48 11.38
C ILE A 71 -15.08 3.41 10.70
N GLY A 72 -15.52 2.94 9.54
CA GLY A 72 -14.67 2.16 8.63
C GLY A 72 -13.65 3.05 7.91
N SER A 73 -12.43 2.54 7.75
CA SER A 73 -11.32 3.29 7.13
C SER A 73 -11.63 3.79 5.72
N MET A 74 -12.37 3.01 4.93
CA MET A 74 -12.74 3.37 3.55
C MET A 74 -13.73 4.53 3.49
N SER A 75 -14.43 4.85 4.57
CA SER A 75 -15.33 5.98 4.68
C SER A 75 -14.62 7.31 5.01
N LEU A 76 -13.37 7.27 5.50
CA LEU A 76 -12.62 8.46 5.89
C LEU A 76 -12.53 9.53 4.80
N PRO A 77 -12.21 9.20 3.52
CA PRO A 77 -12.13 10.22 2.47
C PRO A 77 -13.44 11.00 2.28
N TYR A 78 -14.57 10.34 2.40
CA TYR A 78 -15.88 10.98 2.29
C TYR A 78 -16.08 12.03 3.39
N TYR A 79 -15.90 11.65 4.66
CA TYR A 79 -16.08 12.57 5.78
C TYR A 79 -15.04 13.69 5.80
N ILE A 80 -13.79 13.41 5.43
CA ILE A 80 -12.76 14.44 5.27
C ILE A 80 -13.17 15.43 4.17
N SER A 81 -13.78 14.97 3.07
CA SER A 81 -14.25 15.83 2.00
C SER A 81 -15.37 16.78 2.43
N LEU A 82 -16.14 16.43 3.46
CA LEU A 82 -17.20 17.26 4.05
C LEU A 82 -16.69 18.17 5.19
N SER A 83 -15.43 17.98 5.63
CA SER A 83 -14.88 18.65 6.78
C SER A 83 -14.46 20.11 6.52
N HIS A 84 -13.92 20.75 7.55
CA HIS A 84 -13.47 22.14 7.50
C HIS A 84 -12.48 22.39 6.34
N PRO A 85 -12.57 23.56 5.63
CA PRO A 85 -11.75 23.86 4.45
C PRO A 85 -10.25 23.66 4.60
N LEU A 86 -9.68 23.95 5.79
CA LEU A 86 -8.25 23.74 6.06
C LEU A 86 -7.87 22.25 6.06
N VAL A 87 -8.69 21.39 6.67
CA VAL A 87 -8.45 19.95 6.66
C VAL A 87 -8.60 19.39 5.26
N LYS A 88 -9.58 19.89 4.52
CA LYS A 88 -9.77 19.56 3.09
C LYS A 88 -8.55 19.95 2.24
N ALA A 89 -7.91 21.07 2.53
CA ALA A 89 -6.71 21.50 1.85
C ALA A 89 -5.47 20.63 2.20
N MET A 90 -5.39 20.13 3.42
CA MET A 90 -4.31 19.22 3.84
C MET A 90 -4.45 17.81 3.25
N PHE A 91 -5.68 17.37 3.01
CA PHE A 91 -5.99 16.03 2.48
C PHE A 91 -6.94 16.13 1.27
N PRO A 92 -6.53 16.80 0.19
CA PRO A 92 -7.40 16.96 -0.96
C PRO A 92 -7.68 15.63 -1.64
N VAL A 93 -8.96 15.27 -1.66
CA VAL A 93 -9.46 14.11 -2.40
C VAL A 93 -10.12 14.64 -3.67
N THR A 94 -9.49 14.46 -4.81
CA THR A 94 -10.03 14.82 -6.12
C THR A 94 -10.15 13.59 -7.00
N ARG A 95 -10.97 13.67 -8.05
CA ARG A 95 -11.07 12.59 -9.05
C ARG A 95 -9.75 12.33 -9.79
N LYS A 96 -8.83 13.30 -9.80
CA LYS A 96 -7.57 13.20 -10.58
C LYS A 96 -6.37 12.88 -9.72
N LYS A 97 -6.33 13.30 -8.45
CA LYS A 97 -5.18 13.09 -7.57
C LYS A 97 -5.62 13.10 -6.10
N ILE A 98 -5.02 12.23 -5.31
CA ILE A 98 -5.09 12.25 -3.85
C ILE A 98 -3.73 12.73 -3.37
N VAL A 99 -3.67 13.96 -2.90
CA VAL A 99 -2.43 14.61 -2.47
C VAL A 99 -2.08 14.22 -1.02
N GLY A 100 -0.81 14.34 -0.64
CA GLY A 100 -0.30 13.90 0.67
C GLY A 100 -0.13 12.39 0.76
N SER A 101 0.10 11.76 -0.37
CA SER A 101 -0.05 10.31 -0.54
C SER A 101 1.26 9.54 -0.58
N GLU A 102 2.41 10.23 -0.53
CA GLU A 102 3.72 9.58 -0.59
C GLU A 102 4.50 9.75 0.70
N GLY A 103 5.24 8.70 1.07
CA GLY A 103 6.13 8.75 2.20
C GLY A 103 5.42 8.92 3.55
N TYR A 104 4.14 8.57 3.67
CA TYR A 104 3.44 8.59 4.95
C TYR A 104 3.77 7.37 5.82
N LEU A 105 4.41 6.36 5.25
CA LEU A 105 5.08 5.30 5.99
C LEU A 105 6.59 5.42 5.81
N HIS A 106 7.32 5.11 6.86
CA HIS A 106 8.77 5.22 6.88
C HIS A 106 9.40 3.85 7.14
N ALA A 107 10.54 3.59 6.49
CA ALA A 107 11.39 2.47 6.80
C ALA A 107 12.85 2.87 6.52
N LEU A 108 13.76 2.42 7.34
CA LEU A 108 15.19 2.53 7.05
C LEU A 108 15.53 1.49 5.99
N PRO A 109 16.33 1.83 4.96
CA PRO A 109 16.75 0.87 3.96
C PRO A 109 17.60 -0.24 4.61
N SER A 110 17.34 -1.48 4.22
CA SER A 110 18.18 -2.61 4.62
C SER A 110 19.50 -2.62 3.84
N ASN A 111 20.47 -3.37 4.35
CA ASN A 111 21.78 -3.52 3.69
C ASN A 111 21.76 -4.65 2.65
N ILE A 112 21.00 -4.45 1.56
CA ILE A 112 20.98 -5.35 0.40
C ILE A 112 21.45 -4.61 -0.86
N PRO A 113 22.05 -5.30 -1.84
CA PRO A 113 22.37 -4.69 -3.14
C PRO A 113 21.13 -4.09 -3.79
N PRO A 114 21.23 -2.91 -4.43
CA PRO A 114 20.09 -2.24 -5.03
C PRO A 114 19.68 -2.91 -6.36
N LYS A 115 18.74 -3.85 -6.32
CA LYS A 115 18.11 -4.50 -7.46
C LYS A 115 16.64 -4.09 -7.59
N ILE A 116 15.97 -4.51 -8.65
CA ILE A 116 14.52 -4.39 -8.78
C ILE A 116 13.85 -5.43 -7.87
N GLY A 117 12.79 -5.04 -7.19
CA GLY A 117 11.90 -5.98 -6.48
C GLY A 117 10.71 -6.35 -7.36
N VAL A 118 10.36 -7.62 -7.44
CA VAL A 118 9.27 -8.10 -8.29
C VAL A 118 8.21 -8.87 -7.51
N ASN A 119 6.94 -8.62 -7.82
CA ASN A 119 5.83 -9.44 -7.36
C ASN A 119 4.85 -9.69 -8.52
N TRP A 120 4.70 -10.95 -8.92
CA TRP A 120 3.91 -11.37 -10.07
C TRP A 120 2.57 -12.03 -9.70
N GLU A 121 2.33 -12.30 -8.42
CA GLU A 121 1.12 -12.96 -7.95
C GLU A 121 0.23 -12.05 -7.10
N ALA A 122 -1.06 -12.08 -7.38
CA ALA A 122 -2.09 -11.56 -6.49
C ALA A 122 -2.42 -12.59 -5.39
N SER A 123 -3.20 -12.18 -4.39
CA SER A 123 -3.72 -13.12 -3.39
C SER A 123 -4.62 -14.17 -4.06
N LYS A 124 -4.59 -15.43 -3.57
CA LYS A 124 -5.38 -16.56 -4.09
C LYS A 124 -6.89 -16.40 -3.81
N GLN A 125 -7.45 -15.29 -4.24
CA GLN A 125 -8.88 -14.98 -4.18
C GLN A 125 -9.47 -14.93 -5.59
N THR A 126 -10.71 -14.53 -5.73
CA THR A 126 -11.54 -14.60 -6.96
C THR A 126 -10.88 -14.07 -8.24
N LEU A 127 -9.96 -13.08 -8.13
CA LEU A 127 -9.30 -12.47 -9.30
C LEU A 127 -7.84 -12.90 -9.47
N TYR A 128 -7.40 -13.96 -8.80
CA TYR A 128 -5.99 -14.41 -8.82
C TYR A 128 -5.44 -14.58 -10.23
N TYR A 129 -6.09 -15.40 -11.06
CA TYR A 129 -5.61 -15.69 -12.43
C TYR A 129 -5.69 -14.49 -13.38
N ILE A 130 -6.55 -13.54 -13.08
CA ILE A 130 -6.73 -12.34 -13.91
C ILE A 130 -5.67 -11.30 -13.60
N LYS A 131 -5.30 -11.17 -12.32
CA LYS A 131 -4.35 -10.16 -11.83
C LYS A 131 -2.91 -10.64 -11.81
N SER A 132 -2.68 -11.94 -11.78
CA SER A 132 -1.33 -12.53 -11.73
C SER A 132 -0.75 -12.65 -13.14
N ILE A 133 0.57 -12.57 -13.22
CA ILE A 133 1.36 -12.81 -14.44
C ILE A 133 2.19 -14.06 -14.19
N ASP A 134 2.36 -14.90 -15.23
CA ASP A 134 3.27 -16.04 -15.13
C ASP A 134 4.69 -15.57 -14.79
N TYR A 135 5.36 -16.29 -13.89
CA TYR A 135 6.66 -15.87 -13.35
C TYR A 135 7.77 -15.84 -14.42
N ARG A 136 7.70 -16.72 -15.45
CA ARG A 136 8.63 -16.71 -16.58
C ARG A 136 8.44 -15.49 -17.44
N HIS A 137 7.17 -15.14 -17.70
CA HIS A 137 6.84 -13.93 -18.43
C HIS A 137 7.28 -12.67 -17.64
N MET A 138 7.13 -12.67 -16.31
CA MET A 138 7.68 -11.59 -15.48
C MET A 138 9.21 -11.52 -15.60
N ALA A 139 9.92 -12.65 -15.64
CA ALA A 139 11.38 -12.67 -15.80
C ALA A 139 11.82 -12.19 -17.19
N GLU A 140 11.05 -12.50 -18.26
CA GLU A 140 11.28 -11.94 -19.60
C GLU A 140 11.14 -10.42 -19.62
N LEU A 141 10.18 -9.86 -18.87
CA LEU A 141 9.93 -8.42 -18.81
C LEU A 141 10.96 -7.66 -17.97
N VAL A 142 11.41 -8.23 -16.84
CA VAL A 142 12.23 -7.53 -15.83
C VAL A 142 13.70 -7.94 -15.90
N GLY A 143 13.99 -9.16 -16.37
CA GLY A 143 15.27 -9.83 -16.21
C GLY A 143 15.34 -10.62 -14.90
N ASP A 144 16.28 -11.56 -14.82
CA ASP A 144 16.45 -12.49 -13.69
C ASP A 144 17.24 -11.89 -12.51
N ASP A 145 17.95 -10.78 -12.73
CA ASP A 145 18.71 -10.08 -11.67
C ASP A 145 17.81 -9.18 -10.78
N ALA A 146 16.72 -9.74 -10.26
CA ALA A 146 15.75 -9.06 -9.42
C ALA A 146 15.48 -9.83 -8.12
N TYR A 147 14.97 -9.14 -7.09
CA TYR A 147 14.51 -9.78 -5.85
C TYR A 147 13.05 -10.21 -5.95
N SER A 148 12.75 -11.41 -5.48
CA SER A 148 11.37 -11.84 -5.30
C SER A 148 10.73 -11.17 -4.10
N LEU A 149 9.64 -10.45 -4.33
CA LEU A 149 8.70 -10.00 -3.31
C LEU A 149 7.49 -10.94 -3.21
N ASN A 150 7.56 -12.10 -3.83
CA ASN A 150 6.52 -13.11 -3.75
C ASN A 150 6.94 -14.21 -2.75
N PRO A 151 5.99 -14.71 -1.91
CA PRO A 151 6.26 -15.80 -0.97
C PRO A 151 6.76 -17.07 -1.59
N ASN A 152 6.29 -17.34 -2.78
CA ASN A 152 6.56 -18.57 -3.52
C ASN A 152 7.61 -18.28 -4.59
N SER A 153 8.85 -18.05 -4.17
CA SER A 153 9.98 -17.89 -5.10
C SER A 153 10.21 -19.20 -5.86
N ASP A 154 10.03 -19.16 -7.16
CA ASP A 154 10.24 -20.32 -8.04
C ASP A 154 11.71 -20.47 -8.51
N GLY A 155 12.63 -19.78 -7.85
CA GLY A 155 14.07 -19.89 -8.08
C GLY A 155 14.61 -19.06 -9.24
N LEU A 156 13.78 -18.35 -10.02
CA LEU A 156 14.25 -17.44 -11.07
C LEU A 156 14.76 -16.09 -10.53
N PHE A 157 14.16 -15.63 -9.43
CA PHE A 157 14.55 -14.38 -8.80
C PHE A 157 15.32 -14.63 -7.50
N HIS A 158 16.17 -13.69 -7.12
CA HIS A 158 16.88 -13.77 -5.85
C HIS A 158 15.89 -13.73 -4.68
N PRO A 159 16.02 -14.64 -3.71
CA PRO A 159 15.23 -14.54 -2.49
C PRO A 159 15.67 -13.31 -1.68
N LEU A 160 14.74 -12.72 -0.93
CA LEU A 160 15.11 -11.76 0.09
C LEU A 160 15.84 -12.45 1.24
N PRO A 161 16.89 -11.83 1.81
CA PRO A 161 17.47 -12.35 3.05
C PRO A 161 16.37 -12.37 4.13
N ASP A 162 16.45 -13.36 5.01
CA ASP A 162 15.66 -13.47 6.26
C ASP A 162 14.18 -13.87 6.12
N ASP A 163 13.70 -14.31 4.97
CA ASP A 163 12.27 -14.60 4.75
C ASP A 163 11.34 -13.42 5.14
N GLY A 164 11.90 -12.22 5.16
CA GLY A 164 11.37 -11.02 5.83
C GLY A 164 9.95 -10.66 5.50
N TRP A 165 9.58 -10.76 4.25
CA TRP A 165 8.26 -10.37 3.80
C TRP A 165 7.16 -11.38 4.21
N LYS A 166 7.47 -12.64 4.49
CA LYS A 166 6.46 -13.65 4.90
C LYS A 166 5.87 -13.39 6.28
N LYS A 167 6.59 -12.67 7.14
CA LYS A 167 6.23 -12.53 8.56
C LYS A 167 6.27 -11.11 9.10
N ASN A 168 6.90 -10.16 8.39
CA ASN A 168 7.15 -8.83 8.95
C ASN A 168 7.12 -7.73 7.87
N TRP A 169 6.02 -7.00 7.82
CA TRP A 169 5.83 -5.87 6.90
C TRP A 169 6.83 -4.73 7.09
N VAL A 170 7.37 -4.54 8.30
CA VAL A 170 8.42 -3.55 8.57
C VAL A 170 9.70 -3.94 7.84
N GLN A 171 10.05 -5.21 7.88
CA GLN A 171 11.24 -5.73 7.19
C GLN A 171 11.06 -5.69 5.66
N THR A 172 9.87 -6.05 5.16
CA THR A 172 9.54 -5.88 3.74
C THR A 172 9.69 -4.43 3.30
N ALA A 173 9.17 -3.48 4.08
CA ALA A 173 9.32 -2.05 3.81
C ALA A 173 10.79 -1.61 3.79
N SER A 174 11.60 -2.13 4.70
CA SER A 174 13.05 -1.89 4.77
C SER A 174 13.78 -2.38 3.52
N HIS A 175 13.47 -3.59 3.05
CA HIS A 175 14.02 -4.12 1.81
C HIS A 175 13.57 -3.29 0.59
N MET A 176 12.29 -2.96 0.49
CA MET A 176 11.77 -2.15 -0.61
C MET A 176 12.45 -0.76 -0.68
N LYS A 177 12.77 -0.14 0.46
CA LYS A 177 13.50 1.13 0.52
C LYS A 177 14.95 1.02 0.03
N ALA A 178 15.56 -0.15 0.06
CA ALA A 178 16.90 -0.40 -0.45
C ALA A 178 16.92 -0.74 -1.96
N MET A 179 15.77 -1.06 -2.56
CA MET A 179 15.65 -1.44 -3.96
C MET A 179 15.70 -0.22 -4.89
N LYS A 180 16.13 -0.41 -6.14
CA LYS A 180 16.09 0.62 -7.20
C LYS A 180 14.65 1.03 -7.52
N GLY A 181 13.74 0.07 -7.47
CA GLY A 181 12.32 0.23 -7.72
C GLY A 181 11.60 -1.12 -7.65
N ILE A 182 10.29 -1.06 -7.79
CA ILE A 182 9.40 -2.22 -7.68
C ILE A 182 8.63 -2.41 -8.97
N VAL A 183 8.53 -3.64 -9.44
CA VAL A 183 7.59 -4.06 -10.51
C VAL A 183 6.62 -5.05 -9.89
N THR A 184 5.34 -4.77 -9.96
CA THR A 184 4.33 -5.61 -9.31
C THR A 184 3.02 -5.63 -10.09
N VAL A 185 2.24 -6.68 -9.91
CA VAL A 185 0.82 -6.67 -10.29
C VAL A 185 -0.01 -5.90 -9.24
N ASP A 186 -1.30 -5.67 -9.49
CA ASP A 186 -2.22 -4.95 -8.58
C ASP A 186 -2.42 -5.71 -7.25
N THR A 187 -1.55 -5.41 -6.27
CA THR A 187 -1.51 -6.06 -4.95
C THR A 187 -1.13 -5.08 -3.84
N GLY A 188 -1.13 -5.56 -2.59
CA GLY A 188 -0.65 -4.81 -1.43
C GLY A 188 0.77 -4.27 -1.58
N THR A 189 1.62 -4.94 -2.36
CA THR A 189 3.00 -4.51 -2.70
C THR A 189 3.01 -3.15 -3.40
N ALA A 190 2.09 -2.92 -4.35
CA ALA A 190 1.94 -1.64 -5.04
C ALA A 190 1.61 -0.50 -4.05
N HIS A 191 0.69 -0.77 -3.14
CA HIS A 191 0.27 0.21 -2.12
C HIS A 191 1.36 0.47 -1.08
N LEU A 192 2.14 -0.55 -0.70
CA LEU A 192 3.28 -0.37 0.19
C LEU A 192 4.38 0.46 -0.49
N ALA A 193 4.71 0.17 -1.75
CA ALA A 193 5.67 0.97 -2.51
C ALA A 193 5.28 2.45 -2.56
N GLY A 194 4.01 2.72 -2.90
CA GLY A 194 3.49 4.08 -2.92
C GLY A 194 3.48 4.75 -1.54
N ALA A 195 3.09 4.03 -0.48
CA ALA A 195 3.11 4.53 0.89
C ALA A 195 4.52 4.90 1.37
N LEU A 196 5.54 4.20 0.90
CA LEU A 196 6.95 4.45 1.18
C LEU A 196 7.58 5.51 0.25
N GLY A 197 6.90 5.91 -0.83
CA GLY A 197 7.46 6.78 -1.86
C GLY A 197 8.55 6.09 -2.70
N VAL A 198 8.50 4.77 -2.84
CA VAL A 198 9.43 4.00 -3.68
C VAL A 198 8.90 3.96 -5.11
N LYS A 199 9.79 4.18 -6.09
CA LYS A 199 9.45 4.05 -7.51
C LYS A 199 8.82 2.67 -7.78
N CYS A 200 7.65 2.65 -8.42
CA CYS A 200 6.93 1.41 -8.65
C CYS A 200 6.23 1.42 -10.01
N VAL A 201 6.32 0.31 -10.72
CA VAL A 201 5.47 0.04 -11.88
C VAL A 201 4.45 -1.02 -11.51
N VAL A 202 3.19 -0.71 -11.73
CA VAL A 202 2.09 -1.66 -11.57
C VAL A 202 1.65 -2.15 -12.93
N LEU A 203 1.80 -3.44 -13.16
CA LEU A 203 1.31 -4.13 -14.35
C LEU A 203 -0.17 -4.45 -14.16
N LEU A 204 -1.01 -3.72 -14.87
CA LEU A 204 -2.46 -3.85 -14.77
C LEU A 204 -2.97 -5.02 -15.62
N PRO A 205 -4.07 -5.68 -15.23
CA PRO A 205 -4.76 -6.62 -16.10
C PRO A 205 -5.45 -5.89 -17.26
N LYS A 206 -6.13 -6.63 -18.13
CA LYS A 206 -7.00 -6.04 -19.17
C LYS A 206 -7.98 -5.06 -18.56
N GLU A 207 -8.35 -4.03 -19.32
CA GLU A 207 -9.14 -2.87 -18.86
C GLU A 207 -10.42 -3.23 -18.10
N GLU A 208 -11.14 -4.24 -18.55
CA GLU A 208 -12.38 -4.70 -17.92
C GLU A 208 -12.18 -5.21 -16.47
N PHE A 209 -10.96 -5.65 -16.13
CA PHE A 209 -10.61 -6.19 -14.83
C PHE A 209 -9.79 -5.21 -13.95
N VAL A 210 -9.47 -4.03 -14.49
CA VAL A 210 -8.75 -3.01 -13.71
C VAL A 210 -9.59 -2.53 -12.54
N CYS A 211 -9.03 -2.60 -11.35
CA CYS A 211 -9.69 -2.10 -10.14
C CYS A 211 -9.99 -0.60 -10.28
N TRP A 212 -11.16 -0.18 -9.81
CA TRP A 212 -11.61 1.22 -9.82
C TRP A 212 -10.57 2.20 -9.25
N ARG A 213 -9.73 1.74 -8.32
CA ARG A 213 -8.66 2.52 -7.71
C ARG A 213 -7.68 3.06 -8.74
N TRP A 214 -7.33 2.23 -9.71
CA TRP A 214 -6.37 2.57 -10.76
C TRP A 214 -7.01 3.23 -11.99
N LYS A 215 -8.35 3.18 -12.12
CA LYS A 215 -9.06 3.81 -13.25
C LYS A 215 -9.21 5.32 -13.11
N ASN A 216 -9.50 5.81 -11.91
CA ASN A 216 -10.09 7.14 -11.72
C ASN A 216 -9.26 8.06 -10.83
N ALA A 217 -8.22 7.58 -10.14
CA ALA A 217 -7.44 8.39 -9.22
C ALA A 217 -5.96 8.03 -9.25
N ARG A 218 -5.12 9.05 -9.20
CA ARG A 218 -3.68 8.88 -8.98
C ARG A 218 -3.42 8.87 -7.47
N TRP A 219 -3.23 7.68 -6.93
CA TRP A 219 -3.02 7.47 -5.50
C TRP A 219 -1.59 7.82 -5.05
N TYR A 220 -0.61 7.66 -5.92
CA TYR A 220 0.81 7.83 -5.60
C TYR A 220 1.53 8.45 -6.79
N ASP A 221 2.40 9.44 -6.55
CA ASP A 221 3.21 10.06 -7.60
C ASP A 221 4.36 9.15 -8.03
N SER A 222 4.87 8.28 -7.12
CA SER A 222 5.93 7.30 -7.36
C SER A 222 5.48 6.08 -8.16
N VAL A 223 4.17 5.93 -8.41
CA VAL A 223 3.60 4.74 -9.08
C VAL A 223 3.25 5.05 -10.53
N CYS A 224 3.85 4.30 -11.45
CA CYS A 224 3.50 4.24 -12.87
C CYS A 224 2.61 3.04 -13.13
N LEU A 225 1.59 3.19 -13.96
CA LEU A 225 0.68 2.11 -14.35
C LEU A 225 0.98 1.72 -15.81
N LEU A 226 1.15 0.44 -16.08
CA LEU A 226 1.26 -0.08 -17.43
C LEU A 226 0.11 -1.06 -17.72
N ARG A 227 -0.49 -0.90 -18.87
CA ARG A 227 -1.49 -1.81 -19.43
C ARG A 227 -0.81 -2.93 -20.21
N PRO A 228 -1.49 -4.03 -20.50
CA PRO A 228 -0.87 -5.15 -21.25
C PRO A 228 -0.23 -4.74 -22.57
N GLU A 229 -0.82 -3.79 -23.28
CA GLU A 229 -0.31 -3.23 -24.55
C GLU A 229 0.91 -2.32 -24.40
N GLU A 230 1.29 -1.98 -23.18
CA GLU A 230 2.40 -1.09 -22.84
C GLU A 230 3.57 -1.80 -22.15
N TYR A 231 3.48 -3.14 -21.96
CA TYR A 231 4.50 -3.90 -21.22
C TYR A 231 5.87 -3.88 -21.91
N ASP A 232 5.93 -3.68 -23.20
CA ASP A 232 7.17 -3.50 -23.98
C ASP A 232 7.99 -2.26 -23.54
N GLN A 233 7.35 -1.29 -22.89
CA GLN A 233 8.03 -0.10 -22.34
C GLN A 233 8.74 -0.36 -21.00
N LEU A 234 8.43 -1.48 -20.34
CA LEU A 234 8.91 -1.78 -18.98
C LEU A 234 10.45 -1.81 -18.89
N PRO A 235 11.21 -2.43 -19.81
CA PRO A 235 12.67 -2.43 -19.73
C PRO A 235 13.27 -1.03 -19.76
N ASP A 236 12.70 -0.10 -20.53
CA ASP A 236 13.15 1.29 -20.61
C ASP A 236 12.85 2.05 -19.32
N ILE A 237 11.70 1.78 -18.70
CA ILE A 237 11.32 2.38 -17.41
C ILE A 237 12.26 1.88 -16.32
N ILE A 238 12.56 0.58 -16.27
CA ILE A 238 13.47 -0.03 -15.28
C ILE A 238 14.87 0.59 -15.39
N ARG A 239 15.39 0.83 -16.60
CA ARG A 239 16.71 1.47 -16.79
C ARG A 239 16.79 2.90 -16.23
N ARG A 240 15.66 3.56 -16.01
CA ARG A 240 15.55 4.93 -15.45
C ARG A 240 15.23 4.94 -13.94
N MET A 241 15.02 3.78 -13.32
CA MET A 241 14.83 3.66 -11.88
C MET A 241 16.16 3.77 -11.15
#